data_ad3ac0d99637d61da8f2053316dc5f4b
#
_entry.id   ad3ac0d99637d61da8f2053316dc5f4b
#
_cell.length_a   1.000
_cell.length_b   1.000
_cell.length_c   1.000
_cell.angle_alpha   90.00
_cell.angle_beta   90.00
_cell.angle_gamma   90.00
#
_symmetry.space_group_name_H-M   'P 1'
#
loop_
_entity.id
_entity.type
_entity.pdbx_description
1 polymer ?
#
loop_
_entity_poly.entity_id
_entity_poly.type
_entity_poly.pdbx_seq_one_letter_code
_entity_poly.pdbx_strand_id
1 'polypeptide(L)'
;MISVQFVYLGAVIGAVGTGIYLRDTLRGTTQPNRVTWCLWAVAPLLAAAAEFHAGVGLRTLTTFTIGFMPLLVFVASFHNPAAVWKIRRIDYVCGAFSLAGTVAWLVTENGVIAIAAAIVADFLAGVPTVMKSWTNPDSETVTTYVGAAINSGILLLTIVHWTFDVAAFPAFIFVFASVQAVFVGLRPGPRFREYRAGRHVEPAAARKSPQESTST
;
A
#
# COMPACT_ATOMS: atom_id res chain seq x y z
N MET A 1 -7.53 15.21 20.22
CA MET A 1 -8.32 14.12 19.61
C MET A 1 -9.38 14.74 18.74
N ILE A 2 -9.64 14.18 17.56
CA ILE A 2 -10.68 14.65 16.64
C ILE A 2 -11.92 13.75 16.74
N SER A 3 -13.07 14.22 16.23
CA SER A 3 -14.30 13.43 16.23
C SER A 3 -14.14 12.12 15.45
N VAL A 4 -14.72 11.03 15.95
CA VAL A 4 -14.71 9.70 15.28
C VAL A 4 -15.32 9.75 13.88
N GLN A 5 -16.17 10.72 13.58
CA GLN A 5 -16.77 10.89 12.25
C GLN A 5 -15.73 11.16 11.15
N PHE A 6 -14.55 11.68 11.49
CA PHE A 6 -13.45 11.86 10.52
C PHE A 6 -12.93 10.55 9.96
N VAL A 7 -13.20 9.40 10.58
CA VAL A 7 -12.86 8.07 10.03
C VAL A 7 -13.50 7.86 8.64
N TYR A 8 -14.72 8.34 8.43
CA TYR A 8 -15.37 8.26 7.10
C TYR A 8 -14.65 9.10 6.04
N LEU A 9 -14.17 10.29 6.43
CA LEU A 9 -13.36 11.12 5.53
C LEU A 9 -12.05 10.41 5.18
N GLY A 10 -11.37 9.82 6.17
CA GLY A 10 -10.16 9.01 5.95
C GLY A 10 -10.41 7.84 4.99
N ALA A 11 -11.49 7.10 5.20
CA ALA A 11 -11.88 5.98 4.33
C ALA A 11 -12.14 6.43 2.87
N VAL A 12 -12.81 7.57 2.68
CA VAL A 12 -13.04 8.15 1.33
C VAL A 12 -11.71 8.54 0.68
N ILE A 13 -10.80 9.20 1.40
CA ILE A 13 -9.48 9.57 0.89
C ILE A 13 -8.68 8.31 0.48
N GLY A 14 -8.68 7.28 1.31
CA GLY A 14 -8.04 6.00 1.01
C GLY A 14 -8.65 5.32 -0.22
N ALA A 15 -9.97 5.29 -0.33
CA ALA A 15 -10.68 4.73 -1.46
C ALA A 15 -10.40 5.50 -2.76
N VAL A 16 -10.36 6.83 -2.72
CA VAL A 16 -9.98 7.67 -3.88
C VAL A 16 -8.54 7.38 -4.31
N GLY A 17 -7.60 7.30 -3.36
CA GLY A 17 -6.20 6.96 -3.64
C GLY A 17 -6.06 5.61 -4.34
N THR A 18 -6.75 4.59 -3.84
CA THR A 18 -6.77 3.24 -4.45
C THR A 18 -7.55 3.22 -5.77
N GLY A 19 -8.60 4.03 -5.92
CA GLY A 19 -9.32 4.20 -7.19
C GLY A 19 -8.45 4.78 -8.29
N ILE A 20 -7.55 5.72 -7.97
CA ILE A 20 -6.55 6.24 -8.91
C ILE A 20 -5.56 5.12 -9.30
N TYR A 21 -5.09 4.34 -8.33
CA TYR A 21 -4.24 3.18 -8.60
C TYR A 21 -4.92 2.16 -9.52
N LEU A 22 -6.20 1.86 -9.27
CA LEU A 22 -7.02 0.98 -10.10
C LEU A 22 -7.10 1.51 -11.55
N ARG A 23 -7.39 2.79 -11.72
CA ARG A 23 -7.41 3.45 -13.03
C ARG A 23 -6.08 3.30 -13.75
N ASP A 24 -4.98 3.55 -13.05
CA ASP A 24 -3.62 3.49 -13.61
C ASP A 24 -3.22 2.05 -13.96
N THR A 25 -3.70 1.06 -13.18
CA THR A 25 -3.58 -0.37 -13.50
C THR A 25 -4.31 -0.71 -14.80
N LEU A 26 -5.56 -0.27 -14.95
CA LEU A 26 -6.33 -0.50 -16.18
C LEU A 26 -5.70 0.17 -17.40
N ARG A 27 -5.02 1.32 -17.22
CA ARG A 27 -4.26 2.02 -18.27
C ARG A 27 -2.90 1.40 -18.56
N GLY A 28 -2.42 0.47 -17.71
CA GLY A 28 -1.10 -0.17 -17.85
C GLY A 28 0.07 0.70 -17.42
N THR A 29 -0.17 1.86 -16.78
CA THR A 29 0.88 2.73 -16.26
C THR A 29 1.40 2.28 -14.89
N THR A 30 0.64 1.44 -14.19
CA THR A 30 1.01 0.83 -12.91
C THR A 30 0.99 -0.70 -13.03
N GLN A 31 1.93 -1.37 -12.37
CA GLN A 31 2.09 -2.81 -12.43
C GLN A 31 1.95 -3.43 -11.02
N PRO A 32 0.73 -3.67 -10.52
CA PRO A 32 0.51 -4.19 -9.17
C PRO A 32 1.17 -5.57 -8.98
N ASN A 33 1.75 -5.79 -7.79
CA ASN A 33 2.16 -7.13 -7.39
C ASN A 33 0.90 -7.94 -7.00
N ARG A 34 0.54 -8.91 -7.82
CA ARG A 34 -0.70 -9.69 -7.66
C ARG A 34 -0.77 -10.42 -6.32
N VAL A 35 0.36 -10.93 -5.81
CA VAL A 35 0.39 -11.61 -4.51
C VAL A 35 0.04 -10.63 -3.39
N THR A 36 0.67 -9.47 -3.36
CA THR A 36 0.39 -8.41 -2.38
C THR A 36 -1.08 -7.98 -2.42
N TRP A 37 -1.59 -7.60 -3.60
CA TRP A 37 -2.95 -7.08 -3.73
C TRP A 37 -4.03 -8.12 -3.44
N CYS A 38 -3.76 -9.40 -3.75
CA CYS A 38 -4.64 -10.51 -3.36
C CYS A 38 -4.71 -10.65 -1.83
N LEU A 39 -3.57 -10.67 -1.15
CA LEU A 39 -3.51 -10.85 0.31
C LEU A 39 -4.09 -9.65 1.06
N TRP A 40 -3.83 -8.43 0.59
CA TRP A 40 -4.45 -7.22 1.13
C TRP A 40 -5.97 -7.15 0.92
N ALA A 41 -6.52 -7.92 -0.02
CA ALA A 41 -7.95 -8.08 -0.17
C ALA A 41 -8.53 -9.14 0.77
N VAL A 42 -7.87 -10.30 0.90
CA VAL A 42 -8.40 -11.49 1.57
C VAL A 42 -8.70 -11.23 3.05
N ALA A 43 -7.73 -10.71 3.81
CA ALA A 43 -7.89 -10.54 5.25
C ALA A 43 -9.04 -9.59 5.63
N PRO A 44 -9.17 -8.36 5.06
CA PRO A 44 -10.29 -7.48 5.35
C PRO A 44 -11.64 -8.03 4.86
N LEU A 45 -11.69 -8.78 3.76
CA LEU A 45 -12.94 -9.39 3.30
C LEU A 45 -13.40 -10.51 4.23
N LEU A 46 -12.48 -11.31 4.78
CA LEU A 46 -12.80 -12.29 5.80
C LEU A 46 -13.29 -11.60 7.09
N ALA A 47 -12.64 -10.51 7.51
CA ALA A 47 -13.08 -9.73 8.65
C ALA A 47 -14.49 -9.15 8.42
N ALA A 48 -14.77 -8.57 7.25
CA ALA A 48 -16.09 -8.04 6.91
C ALA A 48 -17.16 -9.15 6.90
N ALA A 49 -16.85 -10.35 6.41
CA ALA A 49 -17.76 -11.49 6.48
C ALA A 49 -18.07 -11.88 7.94
N ALA A 50 -17.05 -11.93 8.81
CA ALA A 50 -17.23 -12.20 10.23
C ALA A 50 -18.09 -11.12 10.92
N GLU A 51 -17.81 -9.83 10.66
CA GLU A 51 -18.61 -8.70 11.17
C GLU A 51 -20.08 -8.77 10.71
N PHE A 52 -20.31 -9.15 9.46
CA PHE A 52 -21.65 -9.32 8.91
C PHE A 52 -22.41 -10.43 9.67
N HIS A 53 -21.77 -11.58 9.88
CA HIS A 53 -22.36 -12.69 10.66
C HIS A 53 -22.59 -12.30 12.11
N ALA A 54 -21.73 -11.47 12.68
CA ALA A 54 -21.90 -10.96 14.06
C ALA A 54 -22.95 -9.84 14.20
N GLY A 55 -23.58 -9.41 13.09
CA GLY A 55 -24.61 -8.38 13.11
C GLY A 55 -24.10 -6.95 13.42
N VAL A 56 -22.86 -6.63 13.08
CA VAL A 56 -22.22 -5.32 13.32
C VAL A 56 -22.94 -4.18 12.56
N GLY A 57 -23.67 -4.52 11.50
CA GLY A 57 -24.48 -3.57 10.75
C GLY A 57 -23.66 -2.72 9.75
N LEU A 58 -24.05 -1.44 9.58
CA LEU A 58 -23.46 -0.57 8.53
C LEU A 58 -21.95 -0.34 8.66
N ARG A 59 -21.37 -0.51 9.84
CA ARG A 59 -19.92 -0.38 10.05
C ARG A 59 -19.12 -1.41 9.24
N THR A 60 -19.68 -2.60 8.99
CA THR A 60 -19.10 -3.64 8.14
C THR A 60 -18.78 -3.13 6.73
N LEU A 61 -19.53 -2.13 6.20
CA LEU A 61 -19.22 -1.54 4.89
C LEU A 61 -17.84 -0.89 4.84
N THR A 62 -17.34 -0.35 5.95
CA THR A 62 -16.00 0.24 6.01
C THR A 62 -14.94 -0.84 5.85
N THR A 63 -15.05 -1.93 6.62
CA THR A 63 -14.15 -3.09 6.54
C THR A 63 -14.22 -3.76 5.17
N PHE A 64 -15.44 -3.93 4.63
CA PHE A 64 -15.65 -4.44 3.27
C PHE A 64 -14.93 -3.58 2.22
N THR A 65 -15.05 -2.26 2.29
CA THR A 65 -14.42 -1.34 1.32
C THR A 65 -12.90 -1.45 1.36
N ILE A 66 -12.29 -1.62 2.54
CA ILE A 66 -10.84 -1.81 2.72
C ILE A 66 -10.34 -3.06 1.99
N GLY A 67 -11.11 -4.14 1.96
CA GLY A 67 -10.76 -5.36 1.23
C GLY A 67 -11.20 -5.34 -0.24
N PHE A 68 -12.34 -4.73 -0.53
CA PHE A 68 -12.90 -4.71 -1.88
C PHE A 68 -12.07 -3.88 -2.86
N MET A 69 -11.52 -2.76 -2.42
CA MET A 69 -10.68 -1.91 -3.28
C MET A 69 -9.38 -2.62 -3.72
N PRO A 70 -8.60 -3.27 -2.85
CA PRO A 70 -7.49 -4.12 -3.26
C PRO A 70 -7.92 -5.28 -4.17
N LEU A 71 -9.07 -5.90 -3.94
CA LEU A 71 -9.60 -6.95 -4.82
C LEU A 71 -9.81 -6.43 -6.24
N LEU A 72 -10.37 -5.23 -6.40
CA LEU A 72 -10.55 -4.62 -7.71
C LEU A 72 -9.21 -4.39 -8.42
N VAL A 73 -8.19 -3.92 -7.70
CA VAL A 73 -6.82 -3.76 -8.26
C VAL A 73 -6.25 -5.11 -8.67
N PHE A 74 -6.40 -6.14 -7.82
CA PHE A 74 -5.97 -7.50 -8.14
C PHE A 74 -6.62 -8.01 -9.43
N VAL A 75 -7.93 -7.91 -9.54
CA VAL A 75 -8.68 -8.34 -10.74
C VAL A 75 -8.27 -7.51 -11.97
N ALA A 76 -8.16 -6.19 -11.83
CA ALA A 76 -7.75 -5.30 -12.92
C ALA A 76 -6.34 -5.62 -13.45
N SER A 77 -5.46 -6.15 -12.59
CA SER A 77 -4.09 -6.55 -13.00
C SER A 77 -4.06 -7.65 -14.07
N PHE A 78 -5.16 -8.36 -14.28
CA PHE A 78 -5.28 -9.38 -15.34
C PHE A 78 -5.85 -8.82 -16.65
N HIS A 79 -6.45 -7.63 -16.61
CA HIS A 79 -7.11 -7.05 -17.76
C HIS A 79 -6.12 -6.45 -18.78
N ASN A 80 -5.05 -5.81 -18.31
CA ASN A 80 -4.09 -5.14 -19.20
C ASN A 80 -2.73 -5.85 -19.16
N PRO A 81 -2.23 -6.39 -20.30
CA PRO A 81 -0.92 -7.03 -20.37
C PRO A 81 0.25 -6.11 -19.97
N ALA A 82 0.12 -4.78 -20.11
CA ALA A 82 1.14 -3.83 -19.68
C ALA A 82 1.18 -3.67 -18.13
N ALA A 83 0.10 -4.03 -17.42
CA ALA A 83 0.01 -3.99 -15.96
C ALA A 83 0.58 -5.26 -15.30
N VAL A 84 1.53 -5.94 -15.91
CA VAL A 84 2.09 -7.20 -15.40
C VAL A 84 3.40 -6.96 -14.69
N TRP A 85 3.41 -7.17 -13.36
CA TRP A 85 4.63 -7.33 -12.59
C TRP A 85 5.06 -8.80 -12.57
N LYS A 86 6.33 -9.06 -12.93
CA LYS A 86 6.86 -10.43 -12.93
C LYS A 86 7.04 -10.93 -11.49
N ILE A 87 6.22 -11.92 -11.10
CA ILE A 87 6.28 -12.54 -9.78
C ILE A 87 7.61 -13.28 -9.62
N ARG A 88 8.25 -13.10 -8.46
CA ARG A 88 9.53 -13.71 -8.08
C ARG A 88 9.30 -14.76 -6.98
N ARG A 89 10.32 -15.58 -6.71
CA ARG A 89 10.27 -16.57 -5.60
C ARG A 89 9.97 -15.93 -4.25
N ILE A 90 10.53 -14.75 -3.99
CA ILE A 90 10.29 -14.00 -2.76
C ILE A 90 8.80 -13.63 -2.58
N ASP A 91 8.08 -13.33 -3.66
CA ASP A 91 6.66 -13.00 -3.61
C ASP A 91 5.84 -14.19 -3.09
N TYR A 92 6.15 -15.41 -3.56
CA TYR A 92 5.50 -16.65 -3.09
C TYR A 92 5.85 -16.97 -1.64
N VAL A 93 7.12 -16.81 -1.25
CA VAL A 93 7.57 -17.06 0.13
C VAL A 93 6.89 -16.10 1.09
N CYS A 94 6.94 -14.80 0.81
CA CYS A 94 6.26 -13.80 1.61
C CYS A 94 4.74 -14.03 1.64
N GLY A 95 4.15 -14.41 0.50
CA GLY A 95 2.73 -14.73 0.40
C GLY A 95 2.33 -15.93 1.26
N ALA A 96 3.11 -17.00 1.27
CA ALA A 96 2.85 -18.18 2.09
C ALA A 96 2.93 -17.86 3.60
N PHE A 97 3.94 -17.11 4.03
CA PHE A 97 4.05 -16.68 5.42
C PHE A 97 2.96 -15.68 5.82
N SER A 98 2.57 -14.77 4.92
CA SER A 98 1.43 -13.87 5.14
C SER A 98 0.13 -14.66 5.31
N LEU A 99 -0.12 -15.66 4.47
CA LEU A 99 -1.29 -16.51 4.60
C LEU A 99 -1.29 -17.30 5.92
N ALA A 100 -0.13 -17.84 6.32
CA ALA A 100 0.02 -18.51 7.62
C ALA A 100 -0.28 -17.56 8.79
N GLY A 101 0.18 -16.31 8.73
CA GLY A 101 -0.14 -15.26 9.70
C GLY A 101 -1.63 -14.91 9.73
N THR A 102 -2.29 -14.85 8.57
CA THR A 102 -3.75 -14.64 8.47
C THR A 102 -4.50 -15.81 9.11
N VAL A 103 -4.07 -17.06 8.87
CA VAL A 103 -4.68 -18.23 9.54
C VAL A 103 -4.46 -18.16 11.05
N ALA A 104 -3.25 -17.84 11.50
CA ALA A 104 -2.96 -17.68 12.94
C ALA A 104 -3.86 -16.59 13.58
N TRP A 105 -4.09 -15.48 12.90
CA TRP A 105 -5.03 -14.45 13.33
C TRP A 105 -6.47 -14.99 13.46
N LEU A 106 -6.95 -15.77 12.49
CA LEU A 106 -8.31 -16.29 12.46
C LEU A 106 -8.57 -17.34 13.55
N VAL A 107 -7.55 -18.11 13.98
CA VAL A 107 -7.72 -19.22 14.94
C VAL A 107 -7.37 -18.84 16.37
N THR A 108 -6.79 -17.65 16.60
CA THR A 108 -6.41 -17.22 17.96
C THR A 108 -7.56 -16.50 18.65
N GLU A 109 -7.79 -16.83 19.92
CA GLU A 109 -8.76 -16.15 20.77
C GLU A 109 -8.13 -14.96 21.54
N ASN A 110 -6.80 -14.81 21.48
CA ASN A 110 -6.08 -13.73 22.17
C ASN A 110 -5.96 -12.52 21.26
N GLY A 111 -6.62 -11.42 21.59
CA GLY A 111 -6.66 -10.19 20.79
C GLY A 111 -5.28 -9.59 20.50
N VAL A 112 -4.33 -9.62 21.45
CA VAL A 112 -2.98 -9.10 21.26
C VAL A 112 -2.21 -9.96 20.23
N ILE A 113 -2.31 -11.28 20.35
CA ILE A 113 -1.69 -12.21 19.40
C ILE A 113 -2.34 -12.07 18.03
N ALA A 114 -3.67 -11.94 17.98
CA ALA A 114 -4.40 -11.74 16.73
C ALA A 114 -3.89 -10.52 15.97
N ILE A 115 -3.75 -9.37 16.63
CA ILE A 115 -3.28 -8.13 16.01
C ILE A 115 -1.81 -8.23 15.61
N ALA A 116 -0.96 -8.82 16.45
CA ALA A 116 0.43 -9.05 16.09
C ALA A 116 0.56 -9.95 14.86
N ALA A 117 -0.21 -11.02 14.77
CA ALA A 117 -0.25 -11.91 13.60
C ALA A 117 -0.75 -11.20 12.35
N ALA A 118 -1.78 -10.35 12.47
CA ALA A 118 -2.30 -9.54 11.37
C ALA A 118 -1.25 -8.54 10.85
N ILE A 119 -0.54 -7.85 11.74
CA ILE A 119 0.56 -6.92 11.37
C ILE A 119 1.66 -7.67 10.61
N VAL A 120 2.10 -8.82 11.13
CA VAL A 120 3.15 -9.64 10.49
C VAL A 120 2.67 -10.13 9.12
N ALA A 121 1.43 -10.60 9.02
CA ALA A 121 0.86 -11.07 7.76
C ALA A 121 0.81 -9.96 6.71
N ASP A 122 0.31 -8.79 7.08
CA ASP A 122 0.18 -7.64 6.18
C ASP A 122 1.55 -7.08 5.76
N PHE A 123 2.50 -7.00 6.70
CA PHE A 123 3.88 -6.62 6.40
C PHE A 123 4.52 -7.57 5.38
N LEU A 124 4.42 -8.89 5.60
CA LEU A 124 4.98 -9.89 4.70
C LEU A 124 4.33 -9.85 3.31
N ALA A 125 3.00 -9.64 3.25
CA ALA A 125 2.32 -9.41 1.98
C ALA A 125 2.86 -8.18 1.25
N GLY A 126 3.24 -7.14 1.99
CA GLY A 126 3.74 -5.88 1.46
C GLY A 126 5.23 -5.86 1.08
N VAL A 127 6.06 -6.75 1.65
CA VAL A 127 7.53 -6.78 1.39
C VAL A 127 7.89 -6.77 -0.10
N PRO A 128 7.27 -7.61 -0.97
CA PRO A 128 7.57 -7.57 -2.40
C PRO A 128 7.30 -6.21 -3.02
N THR A 129 6.22 -5.54 -2.61
CA THR A 129 5.85 -4.21 -3.09
C THR A 129 6.83 -3.15 -2.59
N VAL A 130 7.31 -3.24 -1.34
CA VAL A 130 8.37 -2.35 -0.81
C VAL A 130 9.66 -2.48 -1.63
N MET A 131 10.11 -3.72 -1.88
CA MET A 131 11.31 -3.99 -2.71
C MET A 131 11.14 -3.45 -4.13
N LYS A 132 9.95 -3.60 -4.70
CA LYS A 132 9.60 -3.08 -6.01
C LYS A 132 9.61 -1.55 -6.04
N SER A 133 8.98 -0.90 -5.06
CA SER A 133 8.95 0.57 -4.93
C SER A 133 10.35 1.17 -4.78
N TRP A 134 11.26 0.47 -4.09
CA TRP A 134 12.66 0.86 -4.01
C TRP A 134 13.40 0.74 -5.36
N THR A 135 13.14 -0.34 -6.10
CA THR A 135 13.88 -0.63 -7.35
C THR A 135 13.27 0.01 -8.60
N ASN A 136 11.95 0.02 -8.69
CA ASN A 136 11.17 0.48 -9.85
C ASN A 136 9.95 1.31 -9.40
N PRO A 137 10.17 2.50 -8.81
CA PRO A 137 9.07 3.34 -8.30
C PRO A 137 8.07 3.76 -9.39
N ASP A 138 8.51 3.85 -10.65
CA ASP A 138 7.67 4.20 -11.80
C ASP A 138 6.57 3.18 -12.11
N SER A 139 6.69 1.97 -11.58
CA SER A 139 5.67 0.93 -11.73
C SER A 139 4.60 0.99 -10.64
N GLU A 140 4.63 2.01 -9.77
CA GLU A 140 3.70 2.23 -8.67
C GLU A 140 3.01 3.60 -8.77
N THR A 141 1.81 3.71 -8.22
CA THR A 141 1.06 4.96 -8.11
C THR A 141 1.09 5.44 -6.66
N VAL A 142 1.68 6.61 -6.40
CA VAL A 142 1.91 7.14 -5.04
C VAL A 142 0.62 7.45 -4.28
N THR A 143 -0.45 7.78 -4.98
CA THR A 143 -1.70 8.27 -4.36
C THR A 143 -2.36 7.24 -3.43
N THR A 144 -2.24 5.94 -3.72
CA THR A 144 -2.79 4.90 -2.84
C THR A 144 -2.09 4.89 -1.49
N TYR A 145 -0.76 5.04 -1.47
CA TYR A 145 0.02 5.06 -0.23
C TYR A 145 -0.17 6.34 0.56
N VAL A 146 -0.25 7.50 -0.10
CA VAL A 146 -0.61 8.77 0.54
C VAL A 146 -2.01 8.70 1.13
N GLY A 147 -2.98 8.17 0.38
CA GLY A 147 -4.35 7.99 0.85
C GLY A 147 -4.43 7.07 2.08
N ALA A 148 -3.70 5.94 2.06
CA ALA A 148 -3.63 5.01 3.19
C ALA A 148 -2.96 5.64 4.42
N ALA A 149 -1.88 6.42 4.24
CA ALA A 149 -1.23 7.13 5.33
C ALA A 149 -2.15 8.17 5.95
N ILE A 150 -2.84 8.98 5.14
CA ILE A 150 -3.80 9.98 5.64
C ILE A 150 -4.95 9.29 6.38
N ASN A 151 -5.54 8.23 5.82
CA ASN A 151 -6.61 7.46 6.44
C ASN A 151 -6.18 6.91 7.81
N SER A 152 -5.03 6.25 7.88
CA SER A 152 -4.51 5.68 9.13
C SER A 152 -4.12 6.77 10.13
N GLY A 153 -3.56 7.89 9.67
CA GLY A 153 -3.26 9.05 10.50
C GLY A 153 -4.52 9.66 11.12
N ILE A 154 -5.59 9.82 10.34
CA ILE A 154 -6.90 10.27 10.85
C ILE A 154 -7.41 9.29 11.90
N LEU A 155 -7.36 7.98 11.63
CA LEU A 155 -7.79 6.96 12.57
C LEU A 155 -7.04 7.04 13.90
N LEU A 156 -5.70 7.18 13.85
CA LEU A 156 -4.88 7.37 15.06
C LEU A 156 -5.29 8.61 15.87
N LEU A 157 -5.62 9.71 15.20
CA LEU A 157 -6.06 10.95 15.86
C LEU A 157 -7.45 10.84 16.52
N THR A 158 -8.26 9.82 16.15
CA THR A 158 -9.57 9.56 16.78
C THR A 158 -9.48 8.66 18.01
N ILE A 159 -8.34 8.01 18.27
CA ILE A 159 -8.16 7.09 19.39
C ILE A 159 -8.19 7.86 20.71
N VAL A 160 -9.13 7.50 21.60
CA VAL A 160 -9.27 8.06 22.93
C VAL A 160 -8.39 7.31 23.93
N HIS A 161 -8.45 5.99 23.92
CA HIS A 161 -7.67 5.12 24.79
C HIS A 161 -6.62 4.36 23.95
N TRP A 162 -5.36 4.71 24.17
CA TRP A 162 -4.23 4.14 23.45
C TRP A 162 -3.85 2.80 24.09
N THR A 163 -4.39 1.72 23.54
CA THR A 163 -4.02 0.36 23.89
C THR A 163 -3.41 -0.32 22.68
N PHE A 164 -2.66 -1.41 22.88
CA PHE A 164 -2.01 -2.12 21.76
C PHE A 164 -3.02 -2.63 20.74
N ASP A 165 -4.13 -3.19 21.22
CA ASP A 165 -5.20 -3.75 20.39
C ASP A 165 -5.93 -2.72 19.53
N VAL A 166 -5.94 -1.46 19.93
CA VAL A 166 -6.58 -0.37 19.18
C VAL A 166 -5.60 0.37 18.28
N ALA A 167 -4.37 0.61 18.75
CA ALA A 167 -3.45 1.53 18.09
C ALA A 167 -2.41 0.84 17.19
N ALA A 168 -2.04 -0.43 17.47
CA ALA A 168 -0.89 -1.04 16.81
C ALA A 168 -1.06 -1.22 15.30
N PHE A 169 -2.22 -1.73 14.85
CA PHE A 169 -2.46 -1.95 13.42
C PHE A 169 -2.56 -0.63 12.63
N PRO A 170 -3.34 0.39 13.07
CA PRO A 170 -3.34 1.70 12.41
C PRO A 170 -1.96 2.38 12.38
N ALA A 171 -1.18 2.27 13.46
CA ALA A 171 0.17 2.82 13.51
C ALA A 171 1.11 2.12 12.51
N PHE A 172 1.02 0.79 12.43
CA PHE A 172 1.75 0.01 11.43
C PHE A 172 1.40 0.46 10.02
N ILE A 173 0.11 0.55 9.66
CA ILE A 173 -0.33 1.00 8.32
C ILE A 173 0.15 2.42 8.03
N PHE A 174 0.06 3.34 9.02
CA PHE A 174 0.53 4.70 8.86
C PHE A 174 2.04 4.76 8.49
N VAL A 175 2.87 4.03 9.23
CA VAL A 175 4.31 3.97 8.98
C VAL A 175 4.61 3.29 7.65
N PHE A 176 4.00 2.12 7.40
CA PHE A 176 4.21 1.35 6.18
C PHE A 176 3.81 2.14 4.93
N ALA A 177 2.63 2.74 4.92
CA ALA A 177 2.15 3.54 3.79
C ALA A 177 2.98 4.83 3.60
N SER A 178 3.44 5.47 4.68
CA SER A 178 4.33 6.63 4.60
C SER A 178 5.67 6.26 3.97
N VAL A 179 6.27 5.14 4.36
CA VAL A 179 7.52 4.62 3.75
C VAL A 179 7.31 4.35 2.26
N GLN A 180 6.20 3.72 1.89
CA GLN A 180 5.86 3.46 0.50
C GLN A 180 5.66 4.76 -0.29
N ALA A 181 4.94 5.74 0.26
CA ALA A 181 4.75 7.04 -0.36
C ALA A 181 6.09 7.76 -0.62
N VAL A 182 7.03 7.67 0.33
CA VAL A 182 8.40 8.19 0.19
C VAL A 182 9.15 7.44 -0.92
N PHE A 183 9.11 6.10 -0.94
CA PHE A 183 9.84 5.32 -1.94
C PHE A 183 9.34 5.57 -3.36
N VAL A 184 8.03 5.67 -3.54
CA VAL A 184 7.42 5.95 -4.84
C VAL A 184 7.57 7.43 -5.23
N GLY A 185 7.26 8.36 -4.30
CA GLY A 185 7.24 9.79 -4.59
C GLY A 185 8.62 10.42 -4.72
N LEU A 186 9.53 10.14 -3.78
CA LEU A 186 10.89 10.73 -3.76
C LEU A 186 11.93 9.91 -4.50
N ARG A 187 11.63 8.65 -4.84
CA ARG A 187 12.50 7.76 -5.66
C ARG A 187 13.93 7.59 -5.10
N PRO A 188 14.12 7.34 -3.79
CA PRO A 188 15.45 7.27 -3.20
C PRO A 188 16.31 6.13 -3.77
N GLY A 189 15.73 5.01 -4.16
CA GLY A 189 16.46 3.87 -4.72
C GLY A 189 17.17 4.17 -6.04
N PRO A 190 16.50 4.71 -7.08
CA PRO A 190 17.16 5.21 -8.30
C PRO A 190 18.22 6.26 -8.02
N ARG A 191 17.94 7.28 -7.19
CA ARG A 191 18.89 8.34 -6.82
C ARG A 191 20.14 7.78 -6.14
N PHE A 192 19.99 6.80 -5.25
CA PHE A 192 21.11 6.15 -4.58
C PHE A 192 21.99 5.36 -5.58
N ARG A 193 21.38 4.69 -6.57
CA ARG A 193 22.11 3.99 -7.63
C ARG A 193 22.89 4.97 -8.53
N GLU A 194 22.30 6.10 -8.88
CA GLU A 194 22.97 7.17 -9.67
C GLU A 194 24.15 7.74 -8.91
N TYR A 195 23.98 8.02 -7.62
CA TYR A 195 25.07 8.48 -6.74
C TYR A 195 26.23 7.48 -6.68
N ARG A 196 25.93 6.18 -6.46
CA ARG A 196 26.95 5.12 -6.43
C ARG A 196 27.64 4.90 -7.78
N ALA A 197 26.97 5.17 -8.87
CA ALA A 197 27.54 5.06 -10.22
C ALA A 197 28.42 6.26 -10.61
N GLY A 198 28.65 7.21 -9.71
CA GLY A 198 29.45 8.43 -9.97
C GLY A 198 28.79 9.40 -10.96
N ARG A 199 27.53 9.17 -11.30
CA ARG A 199 26.74 10.07 -12.12
C ARG A 199 26.18 11.16 -11.21
N HIS A 200 26.95 12.26 -11.02
CA HIS A 200 26.40 13.47 -10.42
C HIS A 200 25.26 13.93 -11.33
N VAL A 201 24.08 14.12 -10.74
CA VAL A 201 22.95 14.72 -11.41
C VAL A 201 23.34 16.19 -11.66
N GLU A 202 23.78 16.49 -12.88
CA GLU A 202 23.95 17.86 -13.33
C GLU A 202 22.57 18.53 -13.26
N PRO A 203 22.38 19.63 -12.53
CA PRO A 203 21.09 20.30 -12.44
C PRO A 203 20.56 20.56 -13.83
N ALA A 204 19.27 20.32 -14.07
CA ALA A 204 18.61 20.49 -15.37
C ALA A 204 18.81 21.90 -16.00
N ALA A 205 19.27 22.88 -15.23
CA ALA A 205 19.67 24.23 -15.67
C ALA A 205 20.94 24.27 -16.51
N ALA A 206 21.83 23.27 -16.43
CA ALA A 206 23.07 23.25 -17.19
C ALA A 206 22.94 22.68 -18.64
N ARG A 207 21.77 22.14 -18.99
CA ARG A 207 21.52 21.54 -20.33
C ARG A 207 21.08 22.52 -21.40
N LYS A 208 21.02 23.83 -21.13
CA LYS A 208 20.63 24.86 -22.13
C LYS A 208 21.79 25.78 -22.46
N SER A 209 22.66 25.33 -23.34
CA SER A 209 23.33 26.22 -24.31
C SER A 209 23.73 25.37 -25.52
N PRO A 210 22.98 25.45 -26.64
CA PRO A 210 23.56 25.06 -27.93
C PRO A 210 24.68 26.08 -28.19
N GLN A 211 25.90 25.61 -28.39
CA GLN A 211 26.96 26.43 -28.95
C GLN A 211 26.48 26.88 -30.33
N GLU A 212 26.16 28.13 -30.51
CA GLU A 212 26.11 28.76 -31.80
C GLU A 212 27.52 28.66 -32.42
N SER A 213 27.64 27.77 -33.35
CA SER A 213 28.79 27.71 -34.26
C SER A 213 28.69 28.93 -35.16
N THR A 214 29.40 30.02 -34.85
CA THR A 214 29.75 31.07 -35.78
C THR A 214 30.70 30.48 -36.82
N SER A 215 30.18 30.23 -38.02
CA SER A 215 30.96 30.07 -39.23
C SER A 215 31.06 31.45 -39.92
N THR A 216 32.19 32.01 -39.90
CA THR A 216 32.64 32.99 -40.91
C THR A 216 33.20 32.24 -42.11
#